data_13a75b656fa0a07697c19612f5595fb2
#
_entry.id   13a75b656fa0a07697c19612f5595fb2
#
_cell.length_a   1.000
_cell.length_b   1.000
_cell.length_c   1.000
_cell.angle_alpha   90.00
_cell.angle_beta   90.00
_cell.angle_gamma   90.00
#
_symmetry.space_group_name_H-M   'P 1'
#
loop_
_entity.id
_entity.type
_entity.pdbx_description
1 polymer ?
#
loop_
_entity_poly.entity_id
_entity_poly.type
_entity_poly.pdbx_seq_one_letter_code
_entity_poly.pdbx_strand_id
1 'polypeptide(L)'
;RLSEKEIEQQAQVDKGVNILAVNLSLVRKRLLAHPWIAEAGVSREIPSGLSIWIKEHSPLAVVDVGKKFLINHSGKIFKSWDTSDPADLPVVKGLNVLDLPPVFGQTNPAKGDMARNRTEPFKAVMKVLRLGIKQGSILPNRSISQIWVDRQIGLTLHAFDRIKTINLGYDDYDGKYNMLAKLFSYLKHQQSVSDFDYIDLNNLNRIVVNPLRQE
;
A
#
# COMPACT_ATOMS: atom_id res chain seq x y z
N ARG A 1 14.42 -1.37 9.61
CA ARG A 1 14.60 -2.75 9.13
C ARG A 1 16.04 -3.04 8.74
N LEU A 2 16.67 -2.10 8.06
CA LEU A 2 18.06 -2.22 7.68
C LEU A 2 18.96 -1.90 8.87
N SER A 3 19.91 -2.79 9.15
CA SER A 3 20.96 -2.54 10.12
C SER A 3 22.03 -1.60 9.57
N GLU A 4 22.75 -0.94 10.45
CA GLU A 4 23.89 -0.07 10.09
C GLU A 4 24.91 -0.83 9.24
N LYS A 5 25.19 -2.09 9.57
CA LYS A 5 26.10 -2.96 8.83
C LYS A 5 25.64 -3.23 7.39
N GLU A 6 24.35 -3.43 7.17
CA GLU A 6 23.79 -3.61 5.82
C GLU A 6 23.89 -2.32 4.99
N ILE A 7 23.69 -1.16 5.64
CA ILE A 7 23.85 0.15 4.99
C ILE A 7 25.31 0.38 4.60
N GLU A 8 26.27 0.07 5.49
CA GLU A 8 27.70 0.16 5.19
C GLU A 8 28.09 -0.73 4.00
N GLN A 9 27.64 -1.99 4.01
CA GLN A 9 27.90 -2.93 2.92
C GLN A 9 27.29 -2.43 1.60
N GLN A 10 26.07 -1.89 1.63
CA GLN A 10 25.42 -1.34 0.43
C GLN A 10 26.13 -0.08 -0.10
N ALA A 11 26.66 0.74 0.77
CA ALA A 11 27.43 1.93 0.42
C ALA A 11 28.73 1.60 -0.31
N GLN A 12 29.33 0.44 -0.01
CA GLN A 12 30.61 -0.03 -0.58
C GLN A 12 31.73 1.04 -0.43
N VAL A 13 31.88 1.55 0.77
CA VAL A 13 32.98 2.47 1.12
C VAL A 13 33.87 1.79 2.13
N ASP A 14 35.14 1.60 1.75
CA ASP A 14 36.12 0.95 2.63
C ASP A 14 36.58 1.89 3.74
N LYS A 15 36.86 1.34 4.92
CA LYS A 15 37.46 2.11 6.02
C LYS A 15 38.88 2.55 5.64
N GLY A 16 39.22 3.82 5.93
CA GLY A 16 40.54 4.38 5.65
C GLY A 16 40.68 5.02 4.27
N VAL A 17 39.64 5.02 3.44
CA VAL A 17 39.65 5.74 2.16
C VAL A 17 39.66 7.25 2.39
N ASN A 18 40.42 7.97 1.56
CA ASN A 18 40.39 9.44 1.56
C ASN A 18 38.96 9.93 1.22
N ILE A 19 38.29 10.54 2.18
CA ILE A 19 36.91 11.03 2.04
C ILE A 19 36.72 12.03 0.90
N LEU A 20 37.79 12.79 0.54
CA LEU A 20 37.75 13.73 -0.57
C LEU A 20 37.70 13.04 -1.94
N ALA A 21 38.26 11.83 -2.02
CA ALA A 21 38.23 10.98 -3.22
C ALA A 21 36.93 10.21 -3.39
N VAL A 22 36.10 10.08 -2.33
CA VAL A 22 34.83 9.33 -2.39
C VAL A 22 33.82 10.06 -3.27
N ASN A 23 33.27 9.35 -4.25
CA ASN A 23 32.18 9.86 -5.08
C ASN A 23 30.83 9.70 -4.36
N LEU A 24 30.36 10.78 -3.71
CA LEU A 24 29.12 10.78 -2.93
C LEU A 24 27.89 10.40 -3.77
N SER A 25 27.85 10.82 -5.04
CA SER A 25 26.74 10.52 -5.94
C SER A 25 26.69 9.01 -6.27
N LEU A 26 27.84 8.37 -6.41
CA LEU A 26 27.93 6.92 -6.62
C LEU A 26 27.48 6.15 -5.37
N VAL A 27 27.94 6.57 -4.19
CA VAL A 27 27.51 5.96 -2.90
C VAL A 27 25.98 6.08 -2.76
N ARG A 28 25.44 7.28 -2.99
CA ARG A 28 23.99 7.49 -2.95
C ARG A 28 23.25 6.60 -3.95
N LYS A 29 23.76 6.44 -5.18
CA LYS A 29 23.17 5.57 -6.20
C LYS A 29 23.17 4.10 -5.75
N ARG A 30 24.24 3.62 -5.12
CA ARG A 30 24.35 2.28 -4.57
C ARG A 30 23.31 2.07 -3.46
N LEU A 31 23.18 3.00 -2.52
CA LEU A 31 22.17 2.95 -1.47
C LEU A 31 20.75 2.87 -2.05
N LEU A 32 20.41 3.74 -3.01
CA LEU A 32 19.10 3.75 -3.67
C LEU A 32 18.82 2.52 -4.54
N ALA A 33 19.82 1.69 -4.85
CA ALA A 33 19.61 0.41 -5.51
C ALA A 33 19.06 -0.67 -4.57
N HIS A 34 19.15 -0.45 -3.24
CA HIS A 34 18.54 -1.36 -2.28
C HIS A 34 17.01 -1.20 -2.27
N PRO A 35 16.20 -2.28 -2.42
CA PRO A 35 14.74 -2.18 -2.56
C PRO A 35 14.05 -1.46 -1.40
N TRP A 36 14.54 -1.60 -0.18
CA TRP A 36 13.95 -0.96 1.00
C TRP A 36 14.29 0.51 1.16
N ILE A 37 15.26 1.06 0.43
CA ILE A 37 15.67 2.46 0.58
C ILE A 37 14.86 3.35 -0.36
N ALA A 38 14.01 4.20 0.23
CA ALA A 38 13.20 5.18 -0.49
C ALA A 38 14.01 6.43 -0.85
N GLU A 39 14.78 6.90 0.12
CA GLU A 39 15.61 8.10 0.00
C GLU A 39 16.95 7.86 0.69
N ALA A 40 18.01 8.45 0.15
CA ALA A 40 19.34 8.42 0.75
C ALA A 40 20.04 9.75 0.55
N GLY A 41 20.79 10.19 1.54
CA GLY A 41 21.71 11.31 1.45
C GLY A 41 23.07 10.91 1.99
N VAL A 42 24.12 11.46 1.38
CA VAL A 42 25.51 11.22 1.75
C VAL A 42 26.22 12.56 1.78
N SER A 43 26.89 12.86 2.87
CA SER A 43 27.68 14.08 3.05
C SER A 43 29.02 13.77 3.70
N ARG A 44 29.99 14.67 3.52
CA ARG A 44 31.29 14.56 4.18
C ARG A 44 31.25 15.22 5.55
N GLU A 45 31.75 14.53 6.55
CA GLU A 45 32.04 15.08 7.87
C GLU A 45 33.54 15.27 8.01
N ILE A 46 33.99 16.52 7.94
CA ILE A 46 35.39 16.87 8.07
C ILE A 46 35.83 16.66 9.54
N PRO A 47 37.03 16.08 9.78
CA PRO A 47 38.10 15.86 8.80
C PRO A 47 38.09 14.50 8.09
N SER A 48 37.38 13.45 8.59
CA SER A 48 37.63 12.09 8.13
C SER A 48 36.37 11.19 8.07
N GLY A 49 35.16 11.77 8.15
CA GLY A 49 33.90 11.02 8.21
C GLY A 49 33.03 11.16 6.96
N LEU A 50 32.13 10.18 6.78
CA LEU A 50 31.00 10.28 5.88
C LEU A 50 29.72 10.12 6.71
N SER A 51 28.80 11.04 6.58
CA SER A 51 27.46 10.92 7.13
C SER A 51 26.51 10.37 6.07
N ILE A 52 25.82 9.29 6.42
CA ILE A 52 24.82 8.64 5.58
C ILE A 52 23.49 8.68 6.32
N TRP A 53 22.46 9.22 5.69
CA TRP A 53 21.10 9.09 6.17
C TRP A 53 20.26 8.39 5.12
N ILE A 54 19.31 7.55 5.58
CA ILE A 54 18.37 6.85 4.73
C ILE A 54 16.95 7.04 5.24
N LYS A 55 16.01 6.91 4.32
CA LYS A 55 14.59 6.73 4.63
C LYS A 55 14.12 5.46 3.97
N GLU A 56 13.60 4.55 4.76
CA GLU A 56 13.09 3.28 4.26
C GLU A 56 11.68 3.42 3.66
N HIS A 57 11.35 2.55 2.72
CA HIS A 57 9.98 2.38 2.27
C HIS A 57 9.10 1.83 3.40
N SER A 58 7.93 2.43 3.59
CA SER A 58 6.87 1.88 4.43
C SER A 58 5.88 1.14 3.53
N PRO A 59 5.79 -0.19 3.62
CA PRO A 59 4.86 -0.97 2.82
C PRO A 59 3.42 -0.67 3.26
N LEU A 60 2.53 -0.60 2.27
CA LEU A 60 1.12 -0.29 2.47
C LEU A 60 0.22 -1.48 2.15
N ALA A 61 0.54 -2.20 1.10
CA ALA A 61 -0.20 -3.38 0.64
C ALA A 61 0.70 -4.27 -0.24
N VAL A 62 0.25 -5.48 -0.44
CA VAL A 62 0.78 -6.41 -1.45
C VAL A 62 -0.13 -6.37 -2.66
N VAL A 63 0.40 -6.18 -3.86
CA VAL A 63 -0.34 -6.30 -5.12
C VAL A 63 -0.01 -7.62 -5.79
N ASP A 64 -1.03 -8.43 -6.05
CA ASP A 64 -0.90 -9.73 -6.70
C ASP A 64 -1.44 -9.66 -8.14
N VAL A 65 -0.53 -9.71 -9.09
CA VAL A 65 -0.80 -9.73 -10.54
C VAL A 65 -0.18 -10.98 -11.20
N GLY A 66 -0.22 -12.11 -10.47
CA GLY A 66 0.51 -13.35 -10.80
C GLY A 66 1.90 -13.39 -10.14
N LYS A 67 2.51 -12.22 -9.92
CA LYS A 67 3.63 -12.01 -8.99
C LYS A 67 3.20 -11.00 -7.93
N LYS A 68 3.68 -11.19 -6.73
CA LYS A 68 3.37 -10.32 -5.60
C LYS A 68 4.42 -9.22 -5.46
N PHE A 69 3.95 -7.98 -5.30
CA PHE A 69 4.80 -6.80 -5.15
C PHE A 69 4.36 -5.97 -3.96
N LEU A 70 5.32 -5.38 -3.26
CA LEU A 70 5.07 -4.39 -2.22
C LEU A 70 4.89 -3.01 -2.83
N ILE A 71 3.83 -2.32 -2.40
CA ILE A 71 3.58 -0.92 -2.71
C ILE A 71 3.68 -0.07 -1.45
N ASN A 72 4.15 1.18 -1.61
CA ASN A 72 4.23 2.14 -0.53
C ASN A 72 3.05 3.14 -0.55
N HIS A 73 3.03 4.08 0.41
CA HIS A 73 1.99 5.12 0.54
C HIS A 73 1.81 6.02 -0.68
N SER A 74 2.87 6.20 -1.50
CA SER A 74 2.77 6.95 -2.77
C SER A 74 2.23 6.11 -3.92
N GLY A 75 2.04 4.79 -3.73
CA GLY A 75 1.65 3.84 -4.76
C GLY A 75 2.84 3.32 -5.58
N LYS A 76 4.08 3.63 -5.18
CA LYS A 76 5.27 3.12 -5.87
C LYS A 76 5.47 1.65 -5.51
N ILE A 77 5.66 0.81 -6.54
CA ILE A 77 6.15 -0.55 -6.39
C ILE A 77 7.65 -0.48 -6.12
N PHE A 78 8.11 -1.07 -5.02
CA PHE A 78 9.52 -0.95 -4.63
C PHE A 78 10.24 -2.29 -4.44
N LYS A 79 9.50 -3.39 -4.26
CA LYS A 79 10.10 -4.72 -4.04
C LYS A 79 9.12 -5.81 -4.49
N SER A 80 9.64 -6.93 -5.00
CA SER A 80 8.89 -8.19 -5.05
C SER A 80 8.71 -8.72 -3.62
N TRP A 81 7.50 -9.11 -3.28
CA TRP A 81 7.19 -9.65 -1.96
C TRP A 81 7.82 -11.04 -1.78
N ASP A 82 8.34 -11.31 -0.61
CA ASP A 82 8.79 -12.63 -0.18
C ASP A 82 8.33 -12.93 1.26
N THR A 83 8.58 -14.15 1.74
CA THR A 83 8.10 -14.62 3.05
C THR A 83 8.72 -13.92 4.26
N SER A 84 9.81 -13.19 4.08
CA SER A 84 10.47 -12.38 5.13
C SER A 84 9.81 -10.99 5.28
N ASP A 85 8.96 -10.61 4.32
CA ASP A 85 8.26 -9.34 4.36
C ASP A 85 7.03 -9.41 5.28
N PRO A 86 6.43 -8.26 5.67
CA PRO A 86 5.24 -8.25 6.52
C PRO A 86 4.09 -9.06 5.91
N ALA A 87 3.53 -9.95 6.73
CA ALA A 87 2.38 -10.79 6.34
C ALA A 87 1.01 -10.14 6.65
N ASP A 88 0.99 -9.09 7.47
CA ASP A 88 -0.19 -8.37 7.96
C ASP A 88 -0.68 -7.25 7.03
N LEU A 89 -0.24 -7.27 5.78
CA LEU A 89 -0.64 -6.29 4.77
C LEU A 89 -1.84 -6.78 3.94
N PRO A 90 -2.78 -5.90 3.61
CA PRO A 90 -3.85 -6.25 2.69
C PRO A 90 -3.31 -6.68 1.33
N VAL A 91 -3.89 -7.74 0.77
CA VAL A 91 -3.52 -8.26 -0.55
C VAL A 91 -4.51 -7.75 -1.60
N VAL A 92 -4.02 -7.01 -2.58
CA VAL A 92 -4.81 -6.49 -3.70
C VAL A 92 -4.78 -7.48 -4.84
N LYS A 93 -5.93 -7.93 -5.32
CA LYS A 93 -6.11 -8.85 -6.45
C LYS A 93 -7.06 -8.29 -7.50
N GLY A 94 -7.06 -8.88 -8.69
CA GLY A 94 -7.94 -8.47 -9.78
C GLY A 94 -7.39 -7.34 -10.66
N LEU A 95 -6.23 -6.77 -10.31
CA LEU A 95 -5.49 -5.85 -11.17
C LEU A 95 -4.69 -6.61 -12.23
N ASN A 96 -4.49 -5.96 -13.38
CA ASN A 96 -3.53 -6.40 -14.39
C ASN A 96 -2.19 -5.65 -14.22
N VAL A 97 -1.12 -6.21 -14.73
CA VAL A 97 0.21 -5.55 -14.75
C VAL A 97 0.15 -4.16 -15.39
N LEU A 98 -0.71 -3.98 -16.39
CA LEU A 98 -0.89 -2.71 -17.11
C LEU A 98 -1.62 -1.63 -16.28
N ASP A 99 -2.29 -1.99 -15.19
CA ASP A 99 -2.94 -1.05 -14.27
C ASP A 99 -1.95 -0.42 -13.31
N LEU A 100 -0.79 -1.07 -13.14
CA LEU A 100 0.23 -0.66 -12.20
C LEU A 100 1.09 0.49 -12.75
N PRO A 101 1.65 1.32 -11.87
CA PRO A 101 2.68 2.27 -12.27
C PRO A 101 3.91 1.51 -12.80
N PRO A 102 4.77 2.17 -13.61
CA PRO A 102 5.97 1.54 -14.14
C PRO A 102 6.83 0.92 -13.03
N VAL A 103 7.18 -0.36 -13.19
CA VAL A 103 8.01 -1.09 -12.25
C VAL A 103 9.47 -0.96 -12.69
N PHE A 104 10.36 -0.55 -11.81
CA PHE A 104 11.82 -0.59 -12.01
C PHE A 104 12.32 -0.04 -13.35
N GLY A 105 11.95 1.22 -13.68
CA GLY A 105 12.50 1.91 -14.86
C GLY A 105 11.89 1.49 -16.20
N GLN A 106 10.84 0.68 -16.20
CA GLN A 106 10.07 0.40 -17.41
C GLN A 106 9.25 1.64 -17.77
N THR A 107 9.39 2.12 -19.00
CA THR A 107 8.52 3.17 -19.53
C THR A 107 7.16 2.57 -19.86
N ASN A 108 6.10 3.16 -19.30
CA ASN A 108 4.75 2.72 -19.66
C ASN A 108 4.48 3.13 -21.14
N PRO A 109 4.29 2.18 -22.06
CA PRO A 109 4.17 2.50 -23.48
C PRO A 109 2.84 3.20 -23.85
N ALA A 110 1.89 3.26 -22.94
CA ALA A 110 0.59 3.87 -23.20
C ALA A 110 0.62 5.37 -22.91
N LYS A 111 0.41 6.19 -23.97
CA LYS A 111 0.18 7.65 -23.88
C LYS A 111 -1.30 7.94 -24.13
N GLY A 112 -1.87 8.94 -23.43
CA GLY A 112 -3.22 9.43 -23.66
C GLY A 112 -4.33 8.79 -22.80
N ASP A 113 -5.58 8.85 -23.27
CA ASP A 113 -6.77 8.44 -22.51
C ASP A 113 -6.78 6.94 -22.17
N MET A 114 -6.18 6.10 -23.00
CA MET A 114 -6.01 4.66 -22.69
C MET A 114 -5.11 4.42 -21.47
N ALA A 115 -4.10 5.26 -21.25
CA ALA A 115 -3.26 5.18 -20.06
C ALA A 115 -4.03 5.60 -18.80
N ARG A 116 -4.91 6.62 -18.91
CA ARG A 116 -5.75 7.06 -17.80
C ARG A 116 -6.72 5.98 -17.36
N ASN A 117 -7.45 5.38 -18.30
CA ASN A 117 -8.44 4.33 -18.01
C ASN A 117 -7.80 3.05 -17.44
N ARG A 118 -6.54 2.76 -17.77
CA ARG A 118 -5.80 1.60 -17.23
C ARG A 118 -5.43 1.79 -15.77
N THR A 119 -5.07 3.00 -15.35
CA THR A 119 -4.62 3.28 -13.98
C THR A 119 -5.77 3.59 -13.01
N GLU A 120 -7.01 3.76 -13.49
CA GLU A 120 -8.15 4.09 -12.60
C GLU A 120 -8.43 3.01 -11.55
N PRO A 121 -8.42 1.69 -11.85
CA PRO A 121 -8.60 0.66 -10.83
C PRO A 121 -7.53 0.73 -9.74
N PHE A 122 -6.27 0.93 -10.12
CA PHE A 122 -5.17 1.09 -9.16
C PHE A 122 -5.31 2.35 -8.31
N LYS A 123 -5.74 3.46 -8.91
CA LYS A 123 -6.02 4.71 -8.18
C LYS A 123 -7.15 4.53 -7.16
N ALA A 124 -8.19 3.79 -7.54
CA ALA A 124 -9.29 3.45 -6.64
C ALA A 124 -8.79 2.69 -5.41
N VAL A 125 -7.98 1.65 -5.62
CA VAL A 125 -7.32 0.91 -4.53
C VAL A 125 -6.51 1.84 -3.64
N MET A 126 -5.69 2.72 -4.22
CA MET A 126 -4.86 3.66 -3.46
C MET A 126 -5.69 4.66 -2.64
N LYS A 127 -6.86 5.08 -3.13
CA LYS A 127 -7.78 5.93 -2.36
C LYS A 127 -8.27 5.20 -1.11
N VAL A 128 -8.75 3.96 -1.26
CA VAL A 128 -9.23 3.13 -0.15
C VAL A 128 -8.12 2.86 0.86
N LEU A 129 -6.95 2.43 0.41
CA LEU A 129 -5.80 2.19 1.29
C LEU A 129 -5.37 3.45 2.07
N ARG A 130 -5.44 4.64 1.45
CA ARG A 130 -5.14 5.91 2.13
C ARG A 130 -6.20 6.28 3.17
N LEU A 131 -7.47 5.94 2.96
CA LEU A 131 -8.52 6.09 3.98
C LEU A 131 -8.26 5.16 5.16
N GLY A 132 -7.80 3.95 4.93
CA GLY A 132 -7.48 2.97 5.96
C GLY A 132 -6.28 3.35 6.85
N ILE A 133 -5.40 4.28 6.40
CA ILE A 133 -4.27 4.78 7.22
C ILE A 133 -4.69 5.92 8.14
N LYS A 134 -5.76 6.66 7.82
CA LYS A 134 -6.18 7.81 8.62
C LYS A 134 -6.42 7.38 10.06
N GLN A 135 -5.94 8.19 11.01
CA GLN A 135 -6.20 7.95 12.43
C GLN A 135 -7.71 7.91 12.69
N GLY A 136 -8.19 6.89 13.38
CA GLY A 136 -9.62 6.70 13.63
C GLY A 136 -10.41 6.20 12.42
N SER A 137 -9.75 5.69 11.37
CA SER A 137 -10.44 5.04 10.24
C SER A 137 -11.37 3.94 10.75
N ILE A 138 -12.60 3.92 10.24
CA ILE A 138 -13.59 2.90 10.59
C ILE A 138 -13.18 1.51 10.07
N LEU A 139 -12.39 1.47 9.02
CA LEU A 139 -11.84 0.27 8.42
C LEU A 139 -10.33 0.47 8.19
N PRO A 140 -9.51 0.26 9.24
CA PRO A 140 -8.06 0.37 9.10
C PRO A 140 -7.50 -0.75 8.22
N ASN A 141 -6.42 -0.49 7.49
CA ASN A 141 -5.83 -1.46 6.55
C ASN A 141 -5.47 -2.79 7.21
N ARG A 142 -5.07 -2.78 8.49
CA ARG A 142 -4.79 -4.01 9.25
C ARG A 142 -6.01 -4.94 9.45
N SER A 143 -7.23 -4.38 9.31
CA SER A 143 -8.48 -5.15 9.39
C SER A 143 -8.93 -5.68 8.02
N ILE A 144 -8.20 -5.37 6.95
CA ILE A 144 -8.49 -5.82 5.59
C ILE A 144 -7.52 -6.93 5.21
N SER A 145 -8.04 -8.11 4.92
CA SER A 145 -7.23 -9.23 4.42
C SER A 145 -6.95 -9.10 2.93
N GLN A 146 -7.98 -8.74 2.17
CA GLN A 146 -7.91 -8.69 0.72
C GLN A 146 -8.78 -7.58 0.16
N ILE A 147 -8.30 -6.95 -0.92
CA ILE A 147 -9.05 -6.03 -1.78
C ILE A 147 -9.15 -6.68 -3.14
N TRP A 148 -10.37 -7.04 -3.54
CA TRP A 148 -10.64 -7.55 -4.88
C TRP A 148 -11.08 -6.40 -5.78
N VAL A 149 -10.46 -6.31 -6.95
CA VAL A 149 -10.74 -5.29 -7.96
C VAL A 149 -11.44 -5.93 -9.14
N ASP A 150 -12.66 -5.53 -9.40
CA ASP A 150 -13.40 -5.87 -10.60
C ASP A 150 -13.66 -4.61 -11.42
N ARG A 151 -13.43 -4.67 -12.74
CA ARG A 151 -13.58 -3.48 -13.62
C ARG A 151 -15.01 -3.00 -13.79
N GLN A 152 -15.97 -3.87 -13.60
CA GLN A 152 -17.40 -3.56 -13.78
C GLN A 152 -18.07 -3.26 -12.44
N ILE A 153 -17.75 -4.05 -11.41
CA ILE A 153 -18.39 -3.98 -10.10
C ILE A 153 -17.68 -2.98 -9.18
N GLY A 154 -16.36 -2.83 -9.30
CA GLY A 154 -15.54 -1.99 -8.44
C GLY A 154 -14.77 -2.76 -7.38
N LEU A 155 -14.60 -2.16 -6.20
CA LEU A 155 -13.81 -2.72 -5.11
C LEU A 155 -14.68 -3.51 -4.14
N THR A 156 -14.22 -4.71 -3.84
CA THR A 156 -14.76 -5.56 -2.77
C THR A 156 -13.66 -5.82 -1.73
N LEU A 157 -13.95 -5.53 -0.47
CA LEU A 157 -13.03 -5.75 0.64
C LEU A 157 -13.42 -7.00 1.40
N HIS A 158 -12.43 -7.83 1.71
CA HIS A 158 -12.57 -8.92 2.68
C HIS A 158 -11.88 -8.51 3.96
N ALA A 159 -12.62 -8.46 5.05
CA ALA A 159 -12.12 -8.05 6.35
C ALA A 159 -11.93 -9.27 7.28
N PHE A 160 -11.07 -9.14 8.29
CA PHE A 160 -10.81 -10.19 9.30
C PHE A 160 -11.76 -10.11 10.50
N ASP A 161 -12.44 -8.95 10.64
CA ASP A 161 -13.26 -8.65 11.80
C ASP A 161 -14.73 -9.08 11.61
N ARG A 162 -15.62 -8.37 12.25
CA ARG A 162 -17.07 -8.64 12.31
C ARG A 162 -17.80 -8.65 10.96
N ILE A 163 -17.12 -8.22 9.89
CA ILE A 163 -17.68 -8.20 8.54
C ILE A 163 -16.78 -8.99 7.64
N LYS A 164 -17.32 -10.02 6.98
CA LYS A 164 -16.54 -10.82 6.04
C LYS A 164 -16.30 -10.10 4.72
N THR A 165 -17.32 -9.45 4.18
CA THR A 165 -17.27 -8.84 2.85
C THR A 165 -17.95 -7.48 2.82
N ILE A 166 -17.26 -6.48 2.23
CA ILE A 166 -17.80 -5.15 2.01
C ILE A 166 -17.66 -4.82 0.53
N ASN A 167 -18.78 -4.66 -0.17
CA ASN A 167 -18.79 -4.18 -1.54
C ASN A 167 -18.80 -2.64 -1.55
N LEU A 168 -17.69 -2.04 -1.93
CA LEU A 168 -17.57 -0.59 -2.05
C LEU A 168 -17.96 -0.08 -3.44
N GLY A 169 -17.89 -0.93 -4.47
CA GLY A 169 -18.04 -0.45 -5.83
C GLY A 169 -16.97 0.57 -6.24
N TYR A 170 -17.34 1.52 -7.10
CA TYR A 170 -16.50 2.66 -7.48
C TYR A 170 -17.00 3.96 -6.84
N ASP A 171 -16.15 4.97 -6.87
CA ASP A 171 -16.40 6.36 -6.46
C ASP A 171 -16.83 6.59 -5.00
N ASP A 172 -16.80 7.85 -4.59
CA ASP A 172 -17.19 8.37 -3.27
C ASP A 172 -16.78 7.50 -2.07
N TYR A 173 -15.54 7.06 -2.03
CA TYR A 173 -15.03 6.22 -0.93
C TYR A 173 -15.09 6.94 0.43
N ASP A 174 -14.89 8.27 0.47
CA ASP A 174 -15.02 9.06 1.70
C ASP A 174 -16.46 9.01 2.22
N GLY A 175 -17.46 9.19 1.36
CA GLY A 175 -18.88 9.05 1.69
C GLY A 175 -19.21 7.64 2.20
N LYS A 176 -18.69 6.61 1.55
CA LYS A 176 -18.87 5.20 1.94
C LYS A 176 -18.26 4.87 3.29
N TYR A 177 -17.05 5.37 3.58
CA TYR A 177 -16.43 5.23 4.90
C TYR A 177 -17.22 5.96 6.00
N ASN A 178 -17.72 7.15 5.72
CA ASN A 178 -18.59 7.89 6.64
C ASN A 178 -19.91 7.15 6.88
N MET A 179 -20.46 6.52 5.85
CA MET A 179 -21.69 5.74 5.96
C MET A 179 -21.47 4.45 6.78
N LEU A 180 -20.36 3.77 6.61
CA LEU A 180 -19.96 2.66 7.48
C LEU A 180 -19.85 3.09 8.94
N ALA A 181 -19.25 4.25 9.20
CA ALA A 181 -19.14 4.78 10.56
C ALA A 181 -20.52 5.03 11.21
N LYS A 182 -21.45 5.61 10.45
CA LYS A 182 -22.84 5.81 10.90
C LYS A 182 -23.56 4.49 11.14
N LEU A 183 -23.42 3.54 10.22
CA LEU A 183 -23.99 2.20 10.34
C LEU A 183 -23.52 1.49 11.61
N PHE A 184 -22.22 1.49 11.87
CA PHE A 184 -21.66 0.85 13.08
C PHE A 184 -22.09 1.54 14.35
N SER A 185 -22.17 2.89 14.35
CA SER A 185 -22.70 3.63 15.49
C SER A 185 -24.14 3.26 15.77
N TYR A 186 -24.99 3.16 14.76
CA TYR A 186 -26.39 2.74 14.87
C TYR A 186 -26.53 1.32 15.44
N LEU A 187 -25.78 0.38 14.89
CA LEU A 187 -25.81 -1.03 15.29
C LEU A 187 -25.29 -1.25 16.73
N LYS A 188 -24.29 -0.49 17.14
CA LYS A 188 -23.79 -0.52 18.52
C LYS A 188 -24.85 -0.14 19.55
N HIS A 189 -25.78 0.73 19.19
CA HIS A 189 -26.88 1.15 20.08
C HIS A 189 -28.02 0.12 20.15
N GLN A 190 -28.17 -0.74 19.16
CA GLN A 190 -29.29 -1.69 19.10
C GLN A 190 -29.04 -3.04 19.78
N GLN A 191 -27.84 -3.31 20.31
CA GLN A 191 -27.43 -4.54 21.03
C GLN A 191 -27.73 -5.89 20.34
N SER A 192 -28.29 -5.90 19.13
CA SER A 192 -28.93 -7.09 18.54
C SER A 192 -28.17 -7.78 17.41
N VAL A 193 -27.12 -7.14 16.84
CA VAL A 193 -26.37 -7.75 15.72
C VAL A 193 -24.89 -7.48 15.90
N SER A 194 -24.12 -8.55 16.12
CA SER A 194 -22.68 -8.45 16.38
C SER A 194 -21.84 -8.59 15.11
N ASP A 195 -22.27 -9.40 14.15
CA ASP A 195 -21.45 -9.76 12.99
C ASP A 195 -22.27 -9.77 11.69
N PHE A 196 -21.61 -9.38 10.59
CA PHE A 196 -22.21 -9.31 9.27
C PHE A 196 -21.41 -10.17 8.29
N ASP A 197 -22.14 -10.90 7.45
CA ASP A 197 -21.53 -11.63 6.35
C ASP A 197 -21.19 -10.70 5.18
N TYR A 198 -22.09 -9.74 4.90
CA TYR A 198 -21.98 -8.89 3.73
C TYR A 198 -22.59 -7.50 3.95
N ILE A 199 -21.90 -6.46 3.48
CA ILE A 199 -22.42 -5.09 3.40
C ILE A 199 -22.20 -4.58 1.99
N ASP A 200 -23.26 -4.08 1.34
CA ASP A 200 -23.19 -3.43 0.04
C ASP A 200 -23.36 -1.92 0.19
N LEU A 201 -22.33 -1.18 -0.20
CA LEU A 201 -22.26 0.29 -0.23
C LEU A 201 -22.13 0.83 -1.66
N ASN A 202 -22.37 0.01 -2.67
CA ASN A 202 -22.27 0.45 -4.04
C ASN A 202 -23.23 1.63 -4.33
N ASN A 203 -24.41 1.60 -3.69
CA ASN A 203 -25.37 2.69 -3.75
C ASN A 203 -25.58 3.29 -2.34
N LEU A 204 -25.11 4.53 -2.12
CA LEU A 204 -25.25 5.22 -0.83
C LEU A 204 -26.69 5.52 -0.42
N ASN A 205 -27.63 5.55 -1.37
CA ASN A 205 -29.06 5.73 -1.06
C ASN A 205 -29.75 4.43 -0.60
N ARG A 206 -29.10 3.29 -0.78
CA ARG A 206 -29.63 1.98 -0.39
C ARG A 206 -28.52 1.06 0.06
N ILE A 207 -28.30 0.97 1.36
CA ILE A 207 -27.34 0.03 1.95
C ILE A 207 -28.05 -1.32 2.13
N VAL A 208 -27.41 -2.39 1.67
CA VAL A 208 -27.86 -3.76 1.93
C VAL A 208 -26.91 -4.38 2.93
N VAL A 209 -27.48 -4.91 3.99
CA VAL A 209 -26.74 -5.56 5.08
C VAL A 209 -27.29 -6.97 5.26
N ASN A 210 -26.42 -7.96 5.23
CA ASN A 210 -26.78 -9.36 5.50
C ASN A 210 -26.10 -9.78 6.83
N PRO A 211 -26.88 -9.95 7.90
CA PRO A 211 -26.33 -10.42 9.18
C PRO A 211 -25.89 -11.89 9.07
N LEU A 212 -24.86 -12.26 9.84
CA LEU A 212 -24.52 -13.67 10.03
C LEU A 212 -25.69 -14.39 10.71
N ARG A 213 -26.19 -15.46 10.08
CA ARG A 213 -27.13 -16.35 10.74
C ARG A 213 -26.38 -17.11 11.83
N GLN A 214 -26.80 -16.92 13.07
CA GLN A 214 -26.41 -17.82 14.16
C GLN A 214 -27.05 -19.19 13.87
N GLU A 215 -26.22 -20.19 13.59
CA GLU A 215 -26.66 -21.60 13.58
C GLU A 215 -26.84 -22.10 15.03
#